data_5a8bf8adae2f12e8730b549a8f7c513d
#
_entry.id   5a8bf8adae2f12e8730b549a8f7c513d
#
_cell.length_a   1.000
_cell.length_b   1.000
_cell.length_c   1.000
_cell.angle_alpha   90.00
_cell.angle_beta   90.00
_cell.angle_gamma   90.00
#
_symmetry.space_group_name_H-M   'P 1'
#
loop_
_entity.id
_entity.type
_entity.pdbx_description
1 polymer ?
#
loop_
_entity_poly.entity_id
_entity_poly.type
_entity_poly.pdbx_seq_one_letter_code
_entity_poly.pdbx_strand_id
1 'polypeptide(L)'
;YRRQRQMCIRDSLKTTFLPQGVFPELPRLGLAFCLAPAYNTFTWYGRGPQDNYPDRKTSAATGLWKGTVAEQYVHYPRPQDSGNKEEVQFLTLTDKQNKGIRVDAVEDVFSASALHYTAQDLYKETHDCNLKPRPEIILSMDAAVLGLGNSSCGPGVLKKYAIEKKEHTLHIRISKQ
;
A
#
# COMPACT_ATOMS: atom_id res chain seq x y z
N TYR A 1 10.94 41.44 3.50
CA TYR A 1 9.60 40.80 3.43
C TYR A 1 9.75 39.34 3.79
N ARG A 2 9.48 38.98 5.06
CA ARG A 2 9.43 37.57 5.51
C ARG A 2 8.07 37.04 5.14
N ARG A 3 7.95 36.24 4.07
CA ARG A 3 6.79 35.39 3.82
C ARG A 3 6.82 34.27 4.85
N GLN A 4 6.03 34.38 5.88
CA GLN A 4 5.67 33.26 6.72
C GLN A 4 4.84 32.30 5.86
N ARG A 5 5.46 31.23 5.35
CA ARG A 5 4.72 30.11 4.76
C ARG A 5 4.08 29.38 5.93
N GLN A 6 2.80 29.65 6.14
CA GLN A 6 1.96 28.77 6.93
C GLN A 6 1.87 27.43 6.16
N MET A 7 2.72 26.48 6.53
CA MET A 7 2.55 25.12 6.06
C MET A 7 1.26 24.60 6.68
N CYS A 8 0.28 24.26 5.84
CA CYS A 8 -0.86 23.47 6.26
C CYS A 8 -0.34 22.20 6.92
N ILE A 9 -0.67 22.02 8.20
CA ILE A 9 -0.20 20.89 9.00
C ILE A 9 -0.96 19.61 8.61
N ARG A 10 -2.03 19.74 7.82
CA ARG A 10 -2.92 18.64 7.38
C ARG A 10 -3.45 18.93 5.99
N ASP A 11 -3.18 18.01 5.07
CA ASP A 11 -3.74 18.06 3.72
C ASP A 11 -4.72 16.90 3.53
N SER A 12 -5.90 17.19 2.99
CA SER A 12 -6.89 16.18 2.59
C SER A 12 -6.79 15.97 1.09
N LEU A 13 -6.68 14.71 0.69
CA LEU A 13 -6.61 14.29 -0.70
C LEU A 13 -7.76 13.33 -0.99
N LYS A 14 -8.68 13.76 -1.85
CA LYS A 14 -9.76 12.93 -2.37
C LYS A 14 -9.52 12.67 -3.84
N THR A 15 -9.35 11.40 -4.19
CA THR A 15 -9.09 10.95 -5.57
C THR A 15 -10.15 9.93 -5.97
N THR A 16 -10.79 10.14 -7.09
CA THR A 16 -11.79 9.24 -7.65
C THR A 16 -11.23 8.59 -8.92
N PHE A 17 -11.31 7.27 -8.96
CA PHE A 17 -10.91 6.43 -10.08
C PHE A 17 -12.16 5.91 -10.78
N LEU A 18 -12.27 6.11 -12.08
CA LEU A 18 -13.37 5.61 -12.89
C LEU A 18 -12.82 4.75 -14.04
N PRO A 19 -12.64 3.44 -13.84
CA PRO A 19 -12.14 2.55 -14.87
C PRO A 19 -13.13 2.43 -16.04
N GLN A 20 -12.70 2.80 -17.25
CA GLN A 20 -13.53 2.77 -18.47
C GLN A 20 -12.82 2.00 -19.58
N GLY A 21 -13.61 1.40 -20.48
CA GLY A 21 -13.08 0.68 -21.65
C GLY A 21 -12.92 -0.83 -21.43
N VAL A 22 -12.21 -1.46 -22.36
CA VAL A 22 -11.85 -2.89 -22.31
C VAL A 22 -10.37 -2.96 -21.95
N PHE A 23 -10.08 -3.52 -20.80
CA PHE A 23 -8.71 -3.72 -20.32
C PHE A 23 -8.62 -5.05 -19.55
N PRO A 24 -7.42 -5.61 -19.39
CA PRO A 24 -7.19 -6.75 -18.52
C PRO A 24 -7.53 -6.37 -17.06
N GLU A 25 -7.55 -7.36 -16.17
CA GLU A 25 -7.77 -7.12 -14.74
C GLU A 25 -6.77 -6.09 -14.20
N LEU A 26 -7.28 -5.05 -13.55
CA LEU A 26 -6.45 -4.02 -12.94
C LEU A 26 -5.89 -4.54 -11.62
N PRO A 27 -4.59 -4.44 -11.37
CA PRO A 27 -3.99 -4.94 -10.13
C PRO A 27 -4.34 -4.07 -8.92
N ARG A 28 -4.42 -2.74 -9.11
CA ARG A 28 -4.75 -1.78 -8.05
C ARG A 28 -5.21 -0.44 -8.60
N LEU A 29 -5.97 0.29 -7.81
CA LEU A 29 -6.39 1.67 -8.06
C LEU A 29 -6.03 2.51 -6.84
N GLY A 30 -4.97 3.30 -6.94
CA GLY A 30 -4.46 4.07 -5.82
C GLY A 30 -3.36 5.03 -6.20
N LEU A 31 -2.66 5.53 -5.19
CA LEU A 31 -1.58 6.48 -5.29
C LEU A 31 -0.30 5.88 -4.70
N ALA A 32 0.82 6.12 -5.35
CA ALA A 32 2.14 5.73 -4.86
C ALA A 32 2.99 6.97 -4.56
N PHE A 33 3.66 6.95 -3.43
CA PHE A 33 4.54 8.00 -2.96
C PHE A 33 5.93 7.43 -2.72
N CYS A 34 6.95 8.22 -3.09
CA CYS A 34 8.32 7.92 -2.77
C CYS A 34 8.73 8.73 -1.54
N LEU A 35 9.18 8.05 -0.49
CA LEU A 35 9.53 8.66 0.78
C LEU A 35 11.02 8.47 1.09
N ALA A 36 11.55 9.36 1.93
CA ALA A 36 12.95 9.30 2.35
C ALA A 36 13.26 8.01 3.13
N PRO A 37 14.45 7.43 2.98
CA PRO A 37 14.87 6.20 3.64
C PRO A 37 14.78 6.24 5.17
N ALA A 38 14.83 7.43 5.75
CA ALA A 38 14.79 7.63 7.21
C ALA A 38 13.47 7.14 7.84
N TYR A 39 12.36 7.17 7.11
CA TYR A 39 11.03 6.83 7.62
C TYR A 39 10.76 5.31 7.64
N ASN A 40 11.71 4.54 8.09
CA ASN A 40 11.73 3.07 8.00
C ASN A 40 10.84 2.33 9.02
N THR A 41 10.18 3.02 9.94
CA THR A 41 9.24 2.41 10.88
C THR A 41 7.82 2.56 10.37
N PHE A 42 7.19 1.45 10.01
CA PHE A 42 5.82 1.37 9.53
C PHE A 42 4.90 0.91 10.66
N THR A 43 3.90 1.72 11.01
CA THR A 43 2.86 1.37 11.98
C THR A 43 1.51 1.58 11.30
N TRP A 44 0.57 0.63 11.48
CA TRP A 44 -0.77 0.75 10.91
C TRP A 44 -1.83 0.16 11.84
N TYR A 45 -3.02 0.69 11.75
CA TYR A 45 -4.22 0.12 12.33
C TYR A 45 -5.10 -0.39 11.19
N GLY A 46 -5.20 -1.69 11.08
CA GLY A 46 -5.86 -2.41 9.99
C GLY A 46 -5.62 -3.91 10.12
N ARG A 47 -5.76 -4.65 9.02
CA ARG A 47 -5.47 -6.08 9.05
C ARG A 47 -3.96 -6.37 9.03
N GLY A 48 -3.57 -7.42 9.77
CA GLY A 48 -2.17 -7.82 9.93
C GLY A 48 -1.97 -9.00 10.89
N PRO A 49 -0.70 -9.26 11.31
CA PRO A 49 0.53 -8.54 10.95
C PRO A 49 1.04 -8.85 9.53
N GLN A 50 0.73 -10.06 9.00
CA GLN A 50 1.17 -10.49 7.68
C GLN A 50 0.47 -9.72 6.57
N ASP A 51 0.98 -9.88 5.34
CA ASP A 51 0.31 -9.36 4.16
C ASP A 51 -1.05 -10.03 3.95
N ASN A 52 -1.99 -9.28 3.43
CA ASN A 52 -3.34 -9.74 3.21
C ASN A 52 -3.98 -8.98 2.03
N TYR A 53 -4.91 -9.66 1.35
CA TYR A 53 -5.53 -9.21 0.11
C TYR A 53 -7.03 -9.50 0.16
N PRO A 54 -7.87 -8.95 -0.74
CA PRO A 54 -9.31 -9.16 -0.71
C PRO A 54 -9.75 -10.62 -0.60
N ASP A 55 -8.99 -11.54 -1.21
CA ASP A 55 -9.23 -12.99 -1.19
C ASP A 55 -8.45 -13.75 -0.10
N ARG A 56 -7.64 -13.06 0.72
CA ARG A 56 -6.76 -13.64 1.75
C ARG A 56 -6.76 -12.83 3.04
N LYS A 57 -7.93 -12.58 3.62
CA LYS A 57 -8.09 -11.76 4.83
C LYS A 57 -8.33 -12.57 6.10
N THR A 58 -8.74 -13.82 6.00
CA THR A 58 -9.23 -14.61 7.15
C THR A 58 -8.17 -14.83 8.22
N SER A 59 -6.90 -14.96 7.83
CA SER A 59 -5.78 -15.13 8.77
C SER A 59 -5.26 -13.83 9.39
N ALA A 60 -5.72 -12.67 8.90
CA ALA A 60 -5.25 -11.37 9.34
C ALA A 60 -6.27 -10.71 10.27
N ALA A 61 -5.93 -10.54 11.54
CA ALA A 61 -6.77 -9.85 12.51
C ALA A 61 -6.67 -8.33 12.36
N THR A 62 -7.74 -7.61 12.66
CA THR A 62 -7.69 -6.15 12.79
C THR A 62 -7.02 -5.76 14.10
N GLY A 63 -6.03 -4.89 14.04
CA GLY A 63 -5.26 -4.46 15.20
C GLY A 63 -4.27 -3.35 14.87
N LEU A 64 -3.52 -2.94 15.90
CA LEU A 64 -2.41 -2.01 15.76
C LEU A 64 -1.12 -2.82 15.60
N TRP A 65 -0.47 -2.66 14.47
CA TRP A 65 0.72 -3.41 14.08
C TRP A 65 1.89 -2.46 13.85
N LYS A 66 3.10 -2.97 14.04
CA LYS A 66 4.32 -2.20 13.83
C LYS A 66 5.44 -3.13 13.35
N GLY A 67 6.25 -2.63 12.42
CA GLY A 67 7.45 -3.29 11.93
C GLY A 67 8.31 -2.32 11.12
N THR A 68 9.43 -2.78 10.62
CA THR A 68 10.21 -2.02 9.63
C THR A 68 9.63 -2.20 8.23
N VAL A 69 9.94 -1.27 7.32
CA VAL A 69 9.52 -1.39 5.91
C VAL A 69 10.11 -2.65 5.26
N ALA A 70 11.36 -3.00 5.59
CA ALA A 70 12.01 -4.19 5.07
C ALA A 70 11.30 -5.50 5.47
N GLU A 71 10.75 -5.56 6.68
CA GLU A 71 9.99 -6.72 7.17
C GLU A 71 8.63 -6.90 6.50
N GLN A 72 8.16 -5.90 5.73
CA GLN A 72 6.87 -6.02 5.05
C GLN A 72 6.95 -6.77 3.72
N TYR A 73 8.15 -6.92 3.16
CA TYR A 73 8.33 -7.69 1.94
C TYR A 73 8.29 -9.19 2.22
N VAL A 74 7.49 -9.93 1.44
CA VAL A 74 7.41 -11.39 1.50
C VAL A 74 8.26 -11.98 0.38
N HIS A 75 9.24 -12.82 0.76
CA HIS A 75 10.17 -13.47 -0.15
C HIS A 75 9.52 -14.63 -0.89
N TYR A 76 8.84 -14.36 -2.01
CA TYR A 76 8.39 -15.39 -2.93
C TYR A 76 9.52 -15.79 -3.87
N PRO A 77 9.65 -17.07 -4.27
CA PRO A 77 10.70 -17.52 -5.19
C PRO A 77 10.79 -16.67 -6.47
N ARG A 78 9.65 -16.29 -7.02
CA ARG A 78 9.54 -15.26 -8.06
C ARG A 78 8.97 -14.00 -7.44
N PRO A 79 9.66 -12.85 -7.55
CA PRO A 79 9.16 -11.59 -7.04
C PRO A 79 7.78 -11.25 -7.57
N GLN A 80 6.89 -10.83 -6.70
CA GLN A 80 5.52 -10.42 -7.01
C GLN A 80 5.03 -9.41 -5.99
N ASP A 81 3.83 -8.87 -6.19
CA ASP A 81 3.19 -7.99 -5.23
C ASP A 81 3.09 -8.67 -3.85
N SER A 82 3.44 -7.94 -2.81
CA SER A 82 3.48 -8.43 -1.44
C SER A 82 3.36 -7.29 -0.45
N GLY A 83 3.19 -7.61 0.83
CA GLY A 83 3.19 -6.64 1.92
C GLY A 83 1.92 -5.79 2.02
N ASN A 84 0.88 -6.05 1.21
CA ASN A 84 -0.39 -5.33 1.29
C ASN A 84 -1.07 -5.52 2.65
N LYS A 85 -1.72 -4.45 3.13
CA LYS A 85 -2.54 -4.43 4.36
C LYS A 85 -3.92 -3.91 3.98
N GLU A 86 -4.92 -4.71 4.25
CA GLU A 86 -6.33 -4.38 4.00
C GLU A 86 -6.96 -3.65 5.19
N GLU A 87 -8.02 -2.91 4.90
CA GLU A 87 -8.84 -2.25 5.91
C GLU A 87 -8.06 -1.32 6.84
N VAL A 88 -7.10 -0.59 6.26
CA VAL A 88 -6.28 0.37 7.00
C VAL A 88 -7.10 1.62 7.32
N GLN A 89 -7.18 1.97 8.61
CA GLN A 89 -7.83 3.19 9.09
C GLN A 89 -6.82 4.32 9.24
N PHE A 90 -5.62 4.01 9.67
CA PHE A 90 -4.49 4.92 9.63
C PHE A 90 -3.17 4.18 9.52
N LEU A 91 -2.16 4.88 9.04
CA LEU A 91 -0.78 4.43 9.06
C LEU A 91 0.17 5.58 9.41
N THR A 92 1.35 5.22 9.90
CA THR A 92 2.47 6.14 10.06
C THR A 92 3.75 5.54 9.48
N LEU A 93 4.57 6.40 8.89
CA LEU A 93 5.95 6.09 8.52
C LEU A 93 6.86 7.09 9.20
N THR A 94 7.72 6.62 10.10
CA THR A 94 8.51 7.46 10.99
C THR A 94 9.98 7.07 11.02
N ASP A 95 10.81 8.05 11.38
CA ASP A 95 12.23 7.86 11.67
C ASP A 95 12.46 7.34 13.11
N LYS A 96 13.72 7.21 13.50
CA LYS A 96 14.11 6.78 14.86
C LYS A 96 13.71 7.75 15.97
N GLN A 97 13.39 9.00 15.63
CA GLN A 97 12.90 10.04 16.54
C GLN A 97 11.37 10.15 16.55
N ASN A 98 10.67 9.20 15.91
CA ASN A 98 9.22 9.19 15.71
C ASN A 98 8.69 10.40 14.90
N LYS A 99 9.53 11.04 14.10
CA LYS A 99 9.12 12.10 13.15
C LYS A 99 8.85 11.47 11.79
N GLY A 100 7.82 11.93 11.12
CA GLY A 100 7.47 11.40 9.80
C GLY A 100 6.12 11.86 9.32
N ILE A 101 5.40 10.95 8.71
CA ILE A 101 4.05 11.20 8.19
C ILE A 101 3.04 10.28 8.87
N ARG A 102 1.83 10.80 8.99
CA ARG A 102 0.63 10.05 9.34
C ARG A 102 -0.39 10.20 8.23
N VAL A 103 -1.01 9.10 7.86
CA VAL A 103 -2.12 9.07 6.91
C VAL A 103 -3.33 8.46 7.61
N ASP A 104 -4.44 9.18 7.60
CA ASP A 104 -5.73 8.74 8.15
C ASP A 104 -6.73 8.55 7.01
N ALA A 105 -7.53 7.50 7.09
CA ALA A 105 -8.74 7.35 6.29
C ALA A 105 -9.76 8.43 6.71
N VAL A 106 -10.46 9.02 5.74
CA VAL A 106 -11.47 10.07 6.03
C VAL A 106 -12.89 9.53 5.97
N GLU A 107 -13.22 8.79 4.93
CA GLU A 107 -14.56 8.22 4.71
C GLU A 107 -14.51 6.70 4.87
N ASP A 108 -13.77 6.02 4.00
CA ASP A 108 -13.63 4.58 3.96
C ASP A 108 -12.20 4.15 4.24
N VAL A 109 -12.04 2.93 4.77
CA VAL A 109 -10.74 2.29 4.92
C VAL A 109 -10.07 2.10 3.55
N PHE A 110 -8.76 2.03 3.53
CA PHE A 110 -7.99 1.84 2.32
C PHE A 110 -7.03 0.65 2.46
N SER A 111 -6.47 0.20 1.34
CA SER A 111 -5.38 -0.77 1.35
C SER A 111 -4.04 -0.03 1.27
N ALA A 112 -3.00 -0.55 1.92
CA ALA A 112 -1.68 0.07 1.90
C ALA A 112 -0.56 -0.94 1.87
N SER A 113 0.55 -0.57 1.23
CA SER A 113 1.83 -1.27 1.33
C SER A 113 2.99 -0.28 1.40
N ALA A 114 4.03 -0.62 2.16
CA ALA A 114 5.26 0.15 2.23
C ALA A 114 6.44 -0.78 2.00
N LEU A 115 7.15 -0.63 0.90
CA LEU A 115 8.21 -1.52 0.45
C LEU A 115 9.44 -0.74 -0.04
N HIS A 116 10.58 -1.41 -0.14
CA HIS A 116 11.78 -0.91 -0.82
C HIS A 116 11.83 -1.27 -2.32
N TYR A 117 10.68 -1.56 -2.91
CA TYR A 117 10.57 -2.02 -4.30
C TYR A 117 9.39 -1.34 -4.98
N THR A 118 9.55 -0.99 -6.24
CA THR A 118 8.44 -0.62 -7.11
C THR A 118 7.83 -1.87 -7.75
N ALA A 119 6.60 -1.78 -8.23
CA ALA A 119 5.98 -2.85 -9.00
C ALA A 119 6.84 -3.26 -10.23
N GLN A 120 7.56 -2.30 -10.83
CA GLN A 120 8.45 -2.58 -11.96
C GLN A 120 9.70 -3.35 -11.55
N ASP A 121 10.26 -3.10 -10.37
CA ASP A 121 11.40 -3.86 -9.85
C ASP A 121 10.99 -5.32 -9.65
N LEU A 122 9.83 -5.53 -9.01
CA LEU A 122 9.29 -6.87 -8.79
C LEU A 122 8.98 -7.62 -10.11
N TYR A 123 8.45 -6.90 -11.11
CA TYR A 123 8.10 -7.50 -12.39
C TYR A 123 9.32 -7.90 -13.24
N LYS A 124 10.41 -7.13 -13.19
CA LYS A 124 11.61 -7.36 -14.01
C LYS A 124 12.41 -8.56 -13.54
N GLU A 125 12.43 -8.81 -12.24
CA GLU A 125 13.25 -9.87 -11.67
C GLU A 125 12.51 -11.21 -11.70
N THR A 126 13.21 -12.25 -12.10
CA THR A 126 12.66 -13.62 -12.16
C THR A 126 12.96 -14.43 -10.92
N HIS A 127 13.95 -14.02 -10.11
CA HIS A 127 14.37 -14.69 -8.90
C HIS A 127 14.56 -13.67 -7.77
N ASP A 128 14.05 -13.98 -6.60
CA ASP A 128 14.11 -13.12 -5.43
C ASP A 128 15.55 -12.75 -5.02
N CYS A 129 16.48 -13.69 -5.15
CA CYS A 129 17.90 -13.46 -4.82
C CYS A 129 18.59 -12.37 -5.68
N ASN A 130 18.00 -11.99 -6.81
CA ASN A 130 18.53 -10.94 -7.68
C ASN A 130 17.93 -9.57 -7.37
N LEU A 131 16.85 -9.55 -6.60
CA LEU A 131 16.13 -8.33 -6.28
C LEU A 131 16.95 -7.44 -5.34
N LYS A 132 17.15 -6.19 -5.72
CA LYS A 132 17.93 -5.22 -4.94
C LYS A 132 16.99 -4.17 -4.33
N PRO A 133 16.98 -4.02 -3.00
CA PRO A 133 16.14 -3.02 -2.37
C PRO A 133 16.62 -1.60 -2.73
N ARG A 134 15.67 -0.72 -2.97
CA ARG A 134 15.91 0.71 -3.12
C ARG A 134 16.19 1.33 -1.75
N PRO A 135 16.98 2.40 -1.66
CA PRO A 135 17.08 3.15 -0.42
C PRO A 135 15.74 3.80 -0.03
N GLU A 136 14.97 4.28 -1.02
CA GLU A 136 13.69 4.95 -0.80
C GLU A 136 12.61 3.96 -0.38
N ILE A 137 11.56 4.50 0.24
CA ILE A 137 10.36 3.75 0.61
C ILE A 137 9.27 4.07 -0.40
N ILE A 138 8.68 3.05 -0.97
CA ILE A 138 7.53 3.15 -1.87
C ILE A 138 6.29 2.85 -1.04
N LEU A 139 5.52 3.91 -0.73
CA LEU A 139 4.24 3.82 -0.04
C LEU A 139 3.13 3.82 -1.08
N SER A 140 2.37 2.73 -1.16
CA SER A 140 1.14 2.64 -1.95
C SER A 140 -0.07 2.75 -1.04
N MET A 141 -1.08 3.49 -1.46
CA MET A 141 -2.38 3.62 -0.79
C MET A 141 -3.47 3.49 -1.84
N ASP A 142 -4.33 2.51 -1.68
CA ASP A 142 -5.22 2.06 -2.73
C ASP A 142 -6.69 2.08 -2.27
N ALA A 143 -7.57 2.59 -3.15
CA ALA A 143 -9.02 2.49 -2.99
C ALA A 143 -9.52 1.07 -3.29
N ALA A 144 -8.80 0.32 -4.13
CA ALA A 144 -9.10 -1.06 -4.46
C ALA A 144 -7.83 -1.81 -4.88
N VAL A 145 -7.74 -3.07 -4.48
CA VAL A 145 -6.67 -4.00 -4.84
C VAL A 145 -7.30 -5.29 -5.36
N LEU A 146 -6.69 -5.89 -6.38
CA LEU A 146 -7.08 -7.18 -6.92
C LEU A 146 -6.73 -8.30 -5.94
N GLY A 147 -7.57 -9.31 -5.82
CA GLY A 147 -7.18 -10.55 -5.16
C GLY A 147 -6.00 -11.24 -5.87
N LEU A 148 -5.20 -12.00 -5.17
CA LEU A 148 -4.04 -12.69 -5.76
C LEU A 148 -4.40 -13.94 -6.56
N GLY A 149 -5.49 -14.62 -6.22
CA GLY A 149 -5.84 -15.90 -6.86
C GLY A 149 -4.80 -16.99 -6.59
N ASN A 150 -4.80 -17.99 -7.45
CA ASN A 150 -3.87 -19.14 -7.41
C ASN A 150 -3.27 -19.46 -8.79
N SER A 151 -3.20 -18.50 -9.69
CA SER A 151 -2.84 -18.72 -11.12
C SER A 151 -1.43 -19.24 -11.35
N SER A 152 -0.55 -19.27 -10.35
CA SER A 152 0.75 -19.94 -10.44
C SER A 152 0.63 -21.48 -10.59
N CYS A 153 -0.42 -22.10 -10.06
CA CYS A 153 -0.68 -23.54 -10.15
C CYS A 153 -2.17 -23.91 -10.04
N GLY A 154 -3.07 -22.94 -10.19
CA GLY A 154 -4.52 -23.11 -10.06
C GLY A 154 -5.30 -22.03 -10.79
N PRO A 155 -6.60 -21.85 -10.47
CA PRO A 155 -7.43 -20.84 -11.09
C PRO A 155 -6.96 -19.41 -10.74
N GLY A 156 -7.22 -18.48 -11.65
CA GLY A 156 -7.03 -17.05 -11.42
C GLY A 156 -7.94 -16.47 -10.33
N VAL A 157 -7.95 -15.17 -10.23
CA VAL A 157 -8.78 -14.43 -9.26
C VAL A 157 -10.27 -14.69 -9.53
N LEU A 158 -11.03 -14.98 -8.48
CA LEU A 158 -12.48 -15.06 -8.59
C LEU A 158 -13.07 -13.68 -8.86
N LYS A 159 -14.09 -13.58 -9.70
CA LYS A 159 -14.74 -12.31 -10.11
C LYS A 159 -15.14 -11.41 -8.92
N LYS A 160 -15.55 -11.99 -7.79
CA LYS A 160 -15.92 -11.23 -6.59
C LYS A 160 -14.75 -10.50 -5.91
N TYR A 161 -13.50 -10.85 -6.27
CA TYR A 161 -12.29 -10.21 -5.78
C TYR A 161 -11.56 -9.40 -6.87
N ALA A 162 -12.14 -9.33 -8.07
CA ALA A 162 -11.67 -8.45 -9.12
C ALA A 162 -12.13 -7.00 -8.87
N ILE A 163 -11.35 -6.04 -9.32
CA ILE A 163 -11.74 -4.64 -9.25
C ILE A 163 -12.87 -4.38 -10.24
N GLU A 164 -14.01 -3.98 -9.72
CA GLU A 164 -15.20 -3.71 -10.51
C GLU A 164 -15.04 -2.42 -11.34
N LYS A 165 -15.71 -2.37 -12.50
CA LYS A 165 -15.78 -1.18 -13.37
C LYS A 165 -16.83 -0.19 -12.85
N LYS A 166 -16.58 0.32 -11.64
CA LYS A 166 -17.37 1.36 -10.98
C LYS A 166 -16.45 2.44 -10.44
N GLU A 167 -17.04 3.47 -9.92
CA GLU A 167 -16.29 4.50 -9.19
C GLU A 167 -15.66 3.93 -7.91
N HIS A 168 -14.37 4.22 -7.73
CA HIS A 168 -13.61 3.93 -6.51
C HIS A 168 -12.99 5.22 -6.00
N THR A 169 -13.20 5.54 -4.74
CA THR A 169 -12.68 6.77 -4.13
C THR A 169 -11.68 6.44 -3.04
N LEU A 170 -10.53 7.08 -3.10
CA LEU A 170 -9.55 7.16 -2.03
C LEU A 170 -9.65 8.55 -1.40
N HIS A 171 -10.08 8.61 -0.13
CA HIS A 171 -10.13 9.87 0.61
C HIS A 171 -9.29 9.75 1.88
N ILE A 172 -8.13 10.38 1.87
CA ILE A 172 -7.14 10.30 2.93
C ILE A 172 -6.76 11.70 3.42
N ARG A 173 -6.29 11.76 4.65
CA ARG A 173 -5.68 12.95 5.25
C ARG A 173 -4.23 12.67 5.57
N ILE A 174 -3.33 13.50 5.06
CA ILE A 174 -1.89 13.41 5.33
C ILE A 174 -1.52 14.50 6.32
N SER A 175 -0.81 14.13 7.37
CA SER A 175 -0.32 15.06 8.39
C SER A 175 1.12 14.70 8.79
N LYS A 176 1.79 15.65 9.42
CA LYS A 176 3.08 15.40 10.06
C LYS A 176 2.86 14.59 11.35
N GLN A 177 3.68 13.56 11.52
CA GLN A 177 3.77 12.79 12.74
C GLN A 177 4.83 13.41 13.65
#